data_952ed138acf776ac89c3eac8a25de7c5
#
_entry.id   952ed138acf776ac89c3eac8a25de7c5
#
_cell.length_a   1.000
_cell.length_b   1.000
_cell.length_c   1.000
_cell.angle_alpha   90.00
_cell.angle_beta   90.00
_cell.angle_gamma   90.00
#
_symmetry.space_group_name_H-M   'P 1'
#
loop_
_entity.id
_entity.type
_entity.pdbx_description
1 polymer ?
#
loop_
_entity_poly.entity_id
_entity_poly.type
_entity_poly.pdbx_seq_one_letter_code
_entity_poly.pdbx_strand_id
1 'polypeptide(L)'
;MRIVVSVASVILILFTGYIALLYFEKPDYSYLNIVQRFVARQVSQKFDDVLNKMPKERRAIVDFDTLMNSLNFYEKDFAQRIFEIDPKQLGFKGPFYSIDKPKDLIEIPSVKVGYRETGIQFCPEHSYKDYLKMVNQMQKDIGKRLYIDSGYRSPGRQAYLFFHYLTSSAKYSLKENAKWIAMPGYSQHGSPIENAIDFCNQNGINGFSDGQKQSDFENLPENKWMLKNADKFNFYLSYPKDNQWGVAYEPWHWHWEIKNLK
;
A
#
# COMPACT_ATOMS: atom_id res chain seq x y z
N MET A 1 55.26 21.83 10.27
CA MET A 1 53.95 22.52 10.29
C MET A 1 53.03 21.73 11.22
N ARG A 2 52.76 22.20 12.48
CA ARG A 2 51.80 21.56 13.37
C ARG A 2 50.41 21.93 12.98
N ILE A 3 49.59 20.96 12.56
CA ILE A 3 48.19 21.19 12.29
C ILE A 3 47.49 21.41 13.65
N VAL A 4 47.13 22.64 13.96
CA VAL A 4 46.32 22.96 15.13
C VAL A 4 44.86 22.67 14.75
N VAL A 5 44.36 21.48 15.11
CA VAL A 5 42.96 21.15 14.98
C VAL A 5 42.22 21.83 16.14
N SER A 6 41.25 22.69 15.82
CA SER A 6 40.47 23.38 16.85
C SER A 6 39.52 22.38 17.56
N VAL A 7 39.18 22.65 18.82
CA VAL A 7 38.17 21.86 19.56
C VAL A 7 36.86 21.77 18.80
N ALA A 8 36.46 22.87 18.15
CA ALA A 8 35.24 22.91 17.29
C ALA A 8 35.33 21.93 16.12
N SER A 9 36.51 21.81 15.47
CA SER A 9 36.73 20.86 14.38
C SER A 9 36.63 19.40 14.86
N VAL A 10 37.18 19.11 16.06
CA VAL A 10 37.05 17.75 16.64
C VAL A 10 35.60 17.42 16.96
N ILE A 11 34.86 18.34 17.58
CA ILE A 11 33.44 18.15 17.89
C ILE A 11 32.64 17.93 16.61
N LEU A 12 32.90 18.71 15.54
CA LEU A 12 32.22 18.55 14.26
C LEU A 12 32.48 17.19 13.63
N ILE A 13 33.73 16.70 13.66
CA ILE A 13 34.11 15.37 13.15
C ILE A 13 33.42 14.26 13.94
N LEU A 14 33.43 14.36 15.26
CA LEU A 14 32.76 13.37 16.11
C LEU A 14 31.25 13.36 15.88
N PHE A 15 30.62 14.53 15.74
CA PHE A 15 29.19 14.68 15.46
C PHE A 15 28.82 14.12 14.09
N THR A 16 29.57 14.47 13.03
CA THR A 16 29.32 13.93 11.69
C THR A 16 29.54 12.42 11.63
N GLY A 17 30.58 11.91 12.32
CA GLY A 17 30.82 10.48 12.47
C GLY A 17 29.67 9.77 13.18
N TYR A 18 29.12 10.34 14.25
CA TYR A 18 27.97 9.80 14.97
C TYR A 18 26.70 9.77 14.11
N ILE A 19 26.41 10.84 13.36
CA ILE A 19 25.28 10.87 12.41
C ILE A 19 25.44 9.78 11.34
N ALA A 20 26.66 9.61 10.80
CA ALA A 20 26.93 8.55 9.82
C ALA A 20 26.71 7.16 10.42
N LEU A 21 27.15 6.91 11.65
CA LEU A 21 26.89 5.64 12.34
C LEU A 21 25.39 5.35 12.46
N LEU A 22 24.58 6.33 12.91
CA LEU A 22 23.13 6.19 13.01
C LEU A 22 22.47 5.97 11.67
N TYR A 23 22.99 6.58 10.60
CA TYR A 23 22.46 6.39 9.25
C TYR A 23 22.69 4.96 8.74
N PHE A 24 23.91 4.41 8.91
CA PHE A 24 24.28 3.08 8.43
C PHE A 24 23.91 1.95 9.38
N GLU A 25 23.46 2.27 10.60
CA GLU A 25 22.97 1.28 11.54
C GLU A 25 21.83 0.46 10.92
N LYS A 26 21.83 -0.86 11.20
CA LYS A 26 20.70 -1.70 10.79
C LYS A 26 19.42 -1.15 11.41
N PRO A 27 18.34 -0.95 10.62
CA PRO A 27 17.08 -0.46 11.15
C PRO A 27 16.54 -1.35 12.28
N ASP A 28 16.15 -0.74 13.41
CA ASP A 28 15.24 -1.41 14.33
C ASP A 28 13.86 -1.43 13.72
N TYR A 29 13.34 -2.61 13.49
CA TYR A 29 12.05 -2.80 12.83
C TYR A 29 10.86 -2.33 13.68
N SER A 30 11.06 -2.22 14.99
CA SER A 30 10.04 -1.72 15.91
C SER A 30 10.02 -0.19 15.94
N TYR A 31 11.18 0.45 15.75
CA TYR A 31 11.26 1.92 15.77
C TYR A 31 12.58 2.43 15.16
N LEU A 32 12.51 3.11 14.04
CA LEU A 32 13.68 3.70 13.39
C LEU A 32 14.37 4.73 14.28
N ASN A 33 15.71 4.78 14.26
CA ASN A 33 16.48 5.81 14.99
C ASN A 33 16.23 7.21 14.42
N ILE A 34 16.69 8.26 15.12
CA ILE A 34 16.35 9.65 14.79
C ILE A 34 16.81 10.07 13.40
N VAL A 35 17.99 9.60 12.94
CA VAL A 35 18.52 9.91 11.61
C VAL A 35 17.70 9.21 10.53
N GLN A 36 17.41 7.93 10.72
CA GLN A 36 16.60 7.15 9.82
C GLN A 36 15.16 7.69 9.69
N ARG A 37 14.56 8.16 10.78
CA ARG A 37 13.25 8.84 10.77
C ARG A 37 13.28 10.13 9.97
N PHE A 38 14.36 10.91 10.12
CA PHE A 38 14.53 12.14 9.34
C PHE A 38 14.59 11.81 7.85
N VAL A 39 15.42 10.83 7.43
CA VAL A 39 15.54 10.43 6.03
C VAL A 39 14.23 9.84 5.50
N ALA A 40 13.56 8.98 6.27
CA ALA A 40 12.24 8.42 5.89
C ALA A 40 11.22 9.54 5.60
N ARG A 41 11.22 10.60 6.40
CA ARG A 41 10.34 11.77 6.18
C ARG A 41 10.69 12.50 4.88
N GLN A 42 11.98 12.69 4.58
CA GLN A 42 12.40 13.34 3.31
C GLN A 42 11.96 12.48 2.11
N VAL A 43 12.13 11.16 2.17
CA VAL A 43 11.64 10.24 1.13
C VAL A 43 10.13 10.39 0.94
N SER A 44 9.35 10.33 2.03
CA SER A 44 7.89 10.49 1.98
C SER A 44 7.47 11.82 1.34
N GLN A 45 8.07 12.93 1.76
CA GLN A 45 7.79 14.26 1.22
C GLN A 45 8.09 14.36 -0.28
N LYS A 46 9.21 13.82 -0.74
CA LYS A 46 9.56 13.83 -2.16
C LYS A 46 8.62 12.98 -3.00
N PHE A 47 8.18 11.85 -2.47
CA PHE A 47 7.15 11.04 -3.11
C PHE A 47 5.81 11.76 -3.18
N ASP A 48 5.41 12.46 -2.10
CA ASP A 48 4.23 13.35 -2.10
C ASP A 48 4.36 14.45 -3.18
N ASP A 49 5.52 15.08 -3.29
CA ASP A 49 5.77 16.12 -4.28
C ASP A 49 5.65 15.61 -5.73
N VAL A 50 6.16 14.40 -6.00
CA VAL A 50 5.99 13.74 -7.31
C VAL A 50 4.52 13.50 -7.61
N LEU A 51 3.79 12.87 -6.68
CA LEU A 51 2.38 12.58 -6.88
C LEU A 51 1.51 13.84 -7.00
N ASN A 52 1.84 14.90 -6.26
CA ASN A 52 1.11 16.17 -6.32
C ASN A 52 1.27 16.89 -7.65
N LYS A 53 2.38 16.69 -8.34
CA LYS A 53 2.64 17.22 -9.71
C LYS A 53 2.01 16.35 -10.79
N MET A 54 1.62 15.10 -10.47
CA MET A 54 0.97 14.20 -11.43
C MET A 54 -0.53 14.45 -11.52
N PRO A 55 -1.14 14.22 -12.71
CA PRO A 55 -2.59 14.10 -12.81
C PRO A 55 -3.12 13.06 -11.82
N LYS A 56 -4.22 13.37 -11.15
CA LYS A 56 -4.81 12.47 -10.12
C LYS A 56 -5.07 11.07 -10.66
N GLU A 57 -5.47 10.98 -11.92
CA GLU A 57 -5.79 9.78 -12.67
C GLU A 57 -4.58 8.82 -12.82
N ARG A 58 -3.37 9.37 -12.74
CA ARG A 58 -2.13 8.59 -12.93
C ARG A 58 -1.47 8.15 -11.62
N ARG A 59 -1.94 8.63 -10.48
CA ARG A 59 -1.29 8.38 -9.18
C ARG A 59 -1.30 6.90 -8.77
N ALA A 60 -2.34 6.14 -9.15
CA ALA A 60 -2.43 4.72 -8.85
C ALA A 60 -1.41 3.87 -9.63
N ILE A 61 -0.93 4.37 -10.76
CA ILE A 61 -0.02 3.68 -11.68
C ILE A 61 1.32 4.40 -11.85
N VAL A 62 1.71 5.22 -10.87
CA VAL A 62 3.02 5.89 -10.89
C VAL A 62 4.15 4.87 -11.02
N ASP A 63 5.11 5.18 -11.90
CA ASP A 63 6.26 4.32 -12.12
C ASP A 63 7.22 4.34 -10.92
N PHE A 64 7.79 3.17 -10.55
CA PHE A 64 8.70 3.04 -9.42
C PHE A 64 9.98 3.86 -9.62
N ASP A 65 10.55 3.81 -10.82
CA ASP A 65 11.77 4.54 -11.15
C ASP A 65 11.55 6.05 -11.11
N THR A 66 10.36 6.53 -11.50
CA THR A 66 9.98 7.94 -11.37
C THR A 66 10.09 8.43 -9.92
N LEU A 67 9.61 7.65 -8.96
CA LEU A 67 9.74 7.98 -7.53
C LEU A 67 11.21 7.89 -7.07
N MET A 68 11.89 6.80 -7.36
CA MET A 68 13.26 6.58 -6.91
C MET A 68 14.25 7.60 -7.50
N ASN A 69 14.00 8.09 -8.71
CA ASN A 69 14.84 9.13 -9.35
C ASN A 69 14.56 10.55 -8.82
N SER A 70 13.50 10.78 -8.07
CA SER A 70 13.25 12.02 -7.36
C SER A 70 14.12 12.20 -6.10
N LEU A 71 14.70 11.11 -5.61
CA LEU A 71 15.49 11.06 -4.39
C LEU A 71 16.96 11.45 -4.65
N ASN A 72 17.60 12.08 -3.67
CA ASN A 72 19.04 12.23 -3.69
C ASN A 72 19.75 10.90 -3.35
N PHE A 73 21.08 10.88 -3.41
CA PHE A 73 21.86 9.67 -3.19
C PHE A 73 21.56 8.98 -1.84
N TYR A 74 21.56 9.74 -0.74
CA TYR A 74 21.32 9.16 0.60
C TYR A 74 19.87 8.70 0.80
N GLU A 75 18.90 9.46 0.32
CA GLU A 75 17.49 9.10 0.36
C GLU A 75 17.21 7.83 -0.44
N LYS A 76 17.81 7.74 -1.64
CA LYS A 76 17.68 6.58 -2.53
C LYS A 76 18.30 5.32 -1.91
N ASP A 77 19.53 5.42 -1.37
CA ASP A 77 20.20 4.33 -0.67
C ASP A 77 19.36 3.86 0.53
N PHE A 78 18.86 4.79 1.34
CA PHE A 78 18.01 4.44 2.48
C PHE A 78 16.73 3.73 2.04
N ALA A 79 16.02 4.24 1.03
CA ALA A 79 14.80 3.63 0.52
C ALA A 79 15.05 2.23 -0.05
N GLN A 80 16.17 2.03 -0.77
CA GLN A 80 16.57 0.72 -1.27
C GLN A 80 16.82 -0.26 -0.13
N ARG A 81 17.60 0.13 0.88
CA ARG A 81 17.86 -0.72 2.06
C ARG A 81 16.58 -1.11 2.81
N ILE A 82 15.59 -0.22 2.86
CA ILE A 82 14.28 -0.55 3.45
C ILE A 82 13.55 -1.58 2.58
N PHE A 83 13.53 -1.41 1.25
CA PHE A 83 12.83 -2.34 0.34
C PHE A 83 13.57 -3.68 0.14
N GLU A 84 14.85 -3.79 0.52
CA GLU A 84 15.63 -5.02 0.54
C GLU A 84 15.40 -5.87 1.81
N ILE A 85 14.72 -5.34 2.83
CA ILE A 85 14.37 -6.13 4.02
C ILE A 85 13.41 -7.24 3.61
N ASP A 86 13.73 -8.49 3.99
CA ASP A 86 12.79 -9.60 3.83
C ASP A 86 11.49 -9.29 4.62
N PRO A 87 10.33 -9.18 3.96
CA PRO A 87 9.07 -8.84 4.63
C PRO A 87 8.70 -9.79 5.76
N LYS A 88 9.20 -11.03 5.75
CA LYS A 88 9.01 -12.00 6.83
C LYS A 88 9.62 -11.52 8.15
N GLN A 89 10.72 -10.76 8.11
CA GLN A 89 11.34 -10.17 9.30
C GLN A 89 10.46 -9.05 9.91
N LEU A 90 9.54 -8.50 9.12
CA LEU A 90 8.55 -7.52 9.57
C LEU A 90 7.23 -8.16 10.02
N GLY A 91 7.10 -9.50 9.88
CA GLY A 91 5.91 -10.25 10.25
C GLY A 91 4.98 -10.57 9.08
N PHE A 92 5.21 -10.02 7.88
CA PHE A 92 4.45 -10.34 6.69
C PHE A 92 4.86 -11.71 6.13
N LYS A 93 3.90 -12.60 5.89
CA LYS A 93 4.11 -13.99 5.43
C LYS A 93 3.51 -14.27 4.05
N GLY A 94 3.02 -13.23 3.38
CA GLY A 94 2.48 -13.35 2.02
C GLY A 94 3.58 -13.62 0.99
N PRO A 95 3.21 -14.09 -0.21
CA PRO A 95 4.13 -14.31 -1.31
C PRO A 95 4.58 -12.99 -1.95
N PHE A 96 5.63 -13.06 -2.76
CA PHE A 96 5.92 -12.04 -3.76
C PHE A 96 4.97 -12.27 -4.94
N TYR A 97 4.24 -11.23 -5.35
CA TYR A 97 3.28 -11.31 -6.46
C TYR A 97 3.90 -10.88 -7.78
N SER A 98 4.29 -9.62 -7.90
CA SER A 98 4.91 -9.08 -9.10
C SER A 98 5.35 -7.62 -8.93
N ILE A 99 6.31 -7.20 -9.75
CA ILE A 99 6.61 -5.79 -10.03
C ILE A 99 6.18 -5.40 -11.45
N ASP A 100 5.65 -6.34 -12.23
CA ASP A 100 5.24 -6.10 -13.61
C ASP A 100 3.82 -5.54 -13.68
N LYS A 101 3.61 -4.65 -14.65
CA LYS A 101 2.28 -4.12 -14.94
C LYS A 101 1.43 -5.17 -15.66
N PRO A 102 0.16 -5.42 -15.26
CA PRO A 102 -0.76 -6.26 -16.02
C PRO A 102 -0.91 -5.80 -17.46
N LYS A 103 -1.00 -6.74 -18.40
CA LYS A 103 -1.13 -6.45 -19.83
C LYS A 103 -2.54 -5.99 -20.22
N ASP A 104 -3.54 -6.49 -19.49
CA ASP A 104 -4.97 -6.27 -19.70
C ASP A 104 -5.55 -5.19 -18.75
N LEU A 105 -4.70 -4.28 -18.27
CA LEU A 105 -5.12 -3.23 -17.33
C LEU A 105 -6.05 -2.23 -18.01
N ILE A 106 -7.25 -2.09 -17.48
CA ILE A 106 -8.26 -1.12 -17.92
C ILE A 106 -8.44 0.01 -16.92
N GLU A 107 -8.85 1.16 -17.41
CA GLU A 107 -9.21 2.34 -16.61
C GLU A 107 -10.71 2.31 -16.27
N ILE A 108 -11.01 2.56 -14.98
CA ILE A 108 -12.35 2.56 -14.44
C ILE A 108 -12.69 3.99 -14.01
N PRO A 109 -13.74 4.60 -14.58
CA PRO A 109 -14.13 5.95 -14.23
C PRO A 109 -14.43 6.15 -12.75
N SER A 110 -14.14 7.35 -12.26
CA SER A 110 -14.51 7.77 -10.91
C SER A 110 -16.03 7.71 -10.71
N VAL A 111 -16.43 7.27 -9.52
CA VAL A 111 -17.84 7.20 -9.11
C VAL A 111 -18.03 7.99 -7.83
N LYS A 112 -19.13 8.75 -7.75
CA LYS A 112 -19.53 9.46 -6.52
C LYS A 112 -20.09 8.46 -5.50
N VAL A 113 -19.50 8.42 -4.31
CA VAL A 113 -19.92 7.60 -3.19
C VAL A 113 -20.01 8.47 -1.93
N GLY A 114 -21.19 8.61 -1.36
CA GLY A 114 -21.42 9.53 -0.25
C GLY A 114 -21.00 10.97 -0.58
N TYR A 115 -20.07 11.51 0.19
CA TYR A 115 -19.56 12.89 0.05
C TYR A 115 -18.23 12.97 -0.75
N ARG A 116 -17.72 11.85 -1.25
CA ARG A 116 -16.44 11.78 -1.98
C ARG A 116 -16.62 11.06 -3.33
N GLU A 117 -15.55 11.06 -4.10
CA GLU A 117 -15.39 10.25 -5.30
C GLU A 117 -14.36 9.14 -5.04
N THR A 118 -14.53 8.00 -5.74
CA THR A 118 -13.55 6.91 -5.70
C THR A 118 -12.23 7.28 -6.38
N GLY A 119 -12.25 8.31 -7.23
CA GLY A 119 -11.16 8.59 -8.17
C GLY A 119 -11.13 7.56 -9.31
N ILE A 120 -10.30 7.83 -10.31
CA ILE A 120 -10.07 6.88 -11.40
C ILE A 120 -9.28 5.70 -10.82
N GLN A 121 -9.79 4.50 -11.08
CA GLN A 121 -9.19 3.24 -10.65
C GLN A 121 -8.70 2.44 -11.86
N PHE A 122 -7.85 1.45 -11.60
CA PHE A 122 -7.38 0.52 -12.62
C PHE A 122 -7.63 -0.90 -12.14
N CYS A 123 -7.92 -1.80 -13.07
CA CYS A 123 -8.14 -3.21 -12.75
C CYS A 123 -7.75 -4.06 -13.96
N PRO A 124 -7.19 -5.27 -13.80
CA PRO A 124 -7.12 -6.22 -14.90
C PRO A 124 -8.50 -6.53 -15.44
N GLU A 125 -8.64 -6.59 -16.77
CA GLU A 125 -9.93 -6.77 -17.46
C GLU A 125 -10.64 -8.06 -17.02
N HIS A 126 -9.89 -9.13 -16.82
CA HIS A 126 -10.44 -10.42 -16.41
C HIS A 126 -11.17 -10.35 -15.06
N SER A 127 -10.58 -9.75 -14.05
CA SER A 127 -11.21 -9.60 -12.72
C SER A 127 -12.33 -8.56 -12.74
N TYR A 128 -12.22 -7.52 -13.55
CA TYR A 128 -13.26 -6.51 -13.71
C TYR A 128 -14.55 -7.09 -14.33
N LYS A 129 -14.44 -8.00 -15.30
CA LYS A 129 -15.60 -8.70 -15.86
C LYS A 129 -16.38 -9.47 -14.80
N ASP A 130 -15.70 -10.15 -13.91
CA ASP A 130 -16.34 -10.91 -12.83
C ASP A 130 -16.87 -9.99 -11.73
N TYR A 131 -16.16 -8.89 -11.42
CA TYR A 131 -16.68 -7.84 -10.55
C TYR A 131 -18.03 -7.29 -11.05
N LEU A 132 -18.16 -6.99 -12.36
CA LEU A 132 -19.43 -6.49 -12.92
C LEU A 132 -20.56 -7.52 -12.77
N LYS A 133 -20.30 -8.81 -12.99
CA LYS A 133 -21.29 -9.87 -12.77
C LYS A 133 -21.71 -9.93 -11.30
N MET A 134 -20.73 -9.89 -10.40
CA MET A 134 -20.93 -9.95 -8.94
C MET A 134 -21.82 -8.81 -8.44
N VAL A 135 -21.47 -7.56 -8.76
CA VAL A 135 -22.25 -6.41 -8.28
C VAL A 135 -23.62 -6.29 -8.93
N ASN A 136 -23.79 -6.78 -10.16
CA ASN A 136 -25.10 -6.86 -10.81
C ASN A 136 -25.99 -7.91 -10.14
N GLN A 137 -25.43 -9.04 -9.70
CA GLN A 137 -26.17 -10.04 -8.94
C GLN A 137 -26.52 -9.53 -7.54
N MET A 138 -25.58 -8.87 -6.85
CA MET A 138 -25.83 -8.23 -5.56
C MET A 138 -26.98 -7.22 -5.66
N GLN A 139 -27.01 -6.41 -6.74
CA GLN A 139 -28.09 -5.44 -6.96
C GLN A 139 -29.46 -6.12 -7.11
N LYS A 140 -29.52 -7.29 -7.76
CA LYS A 140 -30.77 -8.06 -7.90
C LYS A 140 -31.22 -8.67 -6.57
N ASP A 141 -30.26 -9.19 -5.80
CA ASP A 141 -30.55 -9.96 -4.60
C ASP A 141 -30.94 -9.08 -3.41
N ILE A 142 -30.25 -7.93 -3.23
CA ILE A 142 -30.40 -7.08 -2.03
C ILE A 142 -30.60 -5.60 -2.32
N GLY A 143 -30.76 -5.21 -3.59
CA GLY A 143 -30.97 -3.80 -4.00
C GLY A 143 -29.77 -2.89 -3.73
N LYS A 144 -28.55 -3.43 -3.54
CA LYS A 144 -27.35 -2.70 -3.16
C LYS A 144 -26.18 -3.05 -4.07
N ARG A 145 -25.13 -2.22 -4.02
CA ARG A 145 -23.96 -2.40 -4.87
C ARG A 145 -22.69 -1.95 -4.13
N LEU A 146 -21.58 -2.63 -4.38
CA LEU A 146 -20.23 -2.19 -4.01
C LEU A 146 -19.51 -1.54 -5.20
N TYR A 147 -18.64 -0.61 -4.89
CA TYR A 147 -17.81 0.13 -5.84
C TYR A 147 -16.33 -0.13 -5.55
N ILE A 148 -15.49 -0.03 -6.58
CA ILE A 148 -14.03 -0.15 -6.44
C ILE A 148 -13.50 1.13 -5.81
N ASP A 149 -12.97 1.03 -4.60
CA ASP A 149 -12.33 2.12 -3.87
C ASP A 149 -10.82 2.16 -4.11
N SER A 150 -10.20 0.99 -4.22
CA SER A 150 -8.83 0.82 -4.67
C SER A 150 -8.72 -0.45 -5.51
N GLY A 151 -8.31 -0.29 -6.76
CA GLY A 151 -8.02 -1.40 -7.68
C GLY A 151 -6.52 -1.70 -7.77
N TYR A 152 -6.00 -1.86 -8.99
CA TYR A 152 -4.58 -2.08 -9.22
C TYR A 152 -3.73 -0.91 -8.71
N ARG A 153 -2.65 -1.26 -8.04
CA ARG A 153 -1.61 -0.34 -7.57
C ARG A 153 -0.25 -0.76 -8.12
N SER A 154 0.41 0.13 -8.86
CA SER A 154 1.78 -0.12 -9.32
C SER A 154 2.77 -0.28 -8.16
N PRO A 155 3.94 -0.89 -8.38
CA PRO A 155 5.02 -0.92 -7.39
C PRO A 155 5.42 0.48 -6.91
N GLY A 156 5.41 1.48 -7.80
CA GLY A 156 5.65 2.88 -7.42
C GLY A 156 4.57 3.42 -6.48
N ARG A 157 3.28 3.19 -6.79
CA ARG A 157 2.20 3.56 -5.87
C ARG A 157 2.34 2.89 -4.50
N GLN A 158 2.74 1.62 -4.50
CA GLN A 158 2.94 0.87 -3.26
C GLN A 158 4.15 1.40 -2.47
N ALA A 159 5.24 1.78 -3.13
CA ALA A 159 6.40 2.42 -2.51
C ALA A 159 6.02 3.75 -1.84
N TYR A 160 5.23 4.57 -2.54
CA TYR A 160 4.68 5.79 -1.96
C TYR A 160 3.87 5.51 -0.70
N LEU A 161 2.88 4.61 -0.78
CA LEU A 161 2.02 4.27 0.36
C LEU A 161 2.83 3.76 1.54
N PHE A 162 3.85 2.92 1.28
CA PHE A 162 4.70 2.39 2.33
C PHE A 162 5.40 3.50 3.13
N PHE A 163 6.05 4.47 2.48
CA PHE A 163 6.72 5.57 3.17
C PHE A 163 5.75 6.57 3.78
N HIS A 164 4.64 6.86 3.11
CA HIS A 164 3.59 7.73 3.62
C HIS A 164 3.05 7.23 4.97
N TYR A 165 2.64 5.96 5.05
CA TYR A 165 2.10 5.38 6.27
C TYR A 165 3.17 5.09 7.32
N LEU A 166 4.41 4.74 6.91
CA LEU A 166 5.53 4.60 7.84
C LEU A 166 5.78 5.88 8.63
N THR A 167 5.69 7.04 7.97
CA THR A 167 5.97 8.34 8.59
C THR A 167 4.77 8.96 9.30
N SER A 168 3.55 8.48 9.04
CA SER A 168 2.30 8.97 9.64
C SER A 168 1.75 8.00 10.69
N SER A 169 0.87 7.08 10.30
CA SER A 169 0.13 6.21 11.23
C SER A 169 1.00 5.16 11.93
N ALA A 170 2.00 4.58 11.25
CA ALA A 170 2.90 3.59 11.83
C ALA A 170 3.99 4.19 12.74
N LYS A 171 4.11 5.53 12.82
CA LYS A 171 5.05 6.25 13.69
C LYS A 171 6.48 5.72 13.62
N TYR A 172 6.94 5.46 12.39
CA TYR A 172 8.29 4.93 12.07
C TYR A 172 8.57 3.49 12.55
N SER A 173 7.55 2.69 12.81
CA SER A 173 7.66 1.26 13.01
C SER A 173 7.45 0.52 11.69
N LEU A 174 8.47 -0.17 11.20
CA LEU A 174 8.38 -1.01 10.00
C LEU A 174 7.44 -2.20 10.22
N LYS A 175 7.46 -2.78 11.44
CA LYS A 175 6.56 -3.89 11.81
C LYS A 175 5.10 -3.46 11.84
N GLU A 176 4.78 -2.31 12.45
CA GLU A 176 3.41 -1.82 12.47
C GLU A 176 2.94 -1.44 11.07
N ASN A 177 3.83 -0.84 10.26
CA ASN A 177 3.52 -0.50 8.87
C ASN A 177 3.19 -1.75 8.03
N ALA A 178 4.00 -2.80 8.15
CA ALA A 178 3.85 -4.03 7.37
C ALA A 178 2.55 -4.81 7.68
N LYS A 179 1.88 -4.54 8.81
CA LYS A 179 0.55 -5.11 9.11
C LYS A 179 -0.55 -4.58 8.19
N TRP A 180 -0.36 -3.40 7.59
CA TRP A 180 -1.36 -2.71 6.79
C TRP A 180 -0.90 -2.44 5.36
N ILE A 181 0.37 -2.18 5.17
CA ILE A 181 0.94 -1.76 3.89
C ILE A 181 2.08 -2.69 3.52
N ALA A 182 1.84 -3.56 2.55
CA ALA A 182 2.87 -4.43 1.99
C ALA A 182 3.97 -3.63 1.28
N MET A 183 5.17 -4.19 1.20
CA MET A 183 6.25 -3.64 0.38
C MET A 183 5.93 -3.74 -1.13
N PRO A 184 6.59 -2.93 -2.00
CA PRO A 184 6.48 -3.08 -3.45
C PRO A 184 6.73 -4.54 -3.89
N GLY A 185 5.86 -5.06 -4.76
CA GLY A 185 5.90 -6.44 -5.22
C GLY A 185 5.17 -7.45 -4.33
N TYR A 186 4.88 -7.12 -3.09
CA TYR A 186 4.19 -8.00 -2.12
C TYR A 186 2.72 -7.64 -1.89
N SER A 187 2.21 -6.62 -2.56
CA SER A 187 0.80 -6.24 -2.50
C SER A 187 -0.03 -7.03 -3.51
N GLN A 188 -1.13 -7.64 -3.09
CA GLN A 188 -2.09 -8.28 -3.99
C GLN A 188 -2.68 -7.31 -5.02
N HIS A 189 -2.79 -6.01 -4.69
CA HIS A 189 -3.21 -4.99 -5.66
C HIS A 189 -2.27 -4.85 -6.87
N GLY A 190 -1.00 -5.25 -6.72
CA GLY A 190 -0.01 -5.26 -7.81
C GLY A 190 0.04 -6.58 -8.57
N SER A 191 -0.68 -7.62 -8.13
CA SER A 191 -0.69 -8.91 -8.80
C SER A 191 -1.34 -8.81 -10.19
N PRO A 192 -0.68 -9.32 -11.24
CA PRO A 192 -1.27 -9.35 -12.58
C PRO A 192 -2.32 -10.45 -12.77
N ILE A 193 -2.35 -11.44 -11.88
CA ILE A 193 -3.22 -12.63 -11.98
C ILE A 193 -4.23 -12.64 -10.83
N GLU A 194 -3.76 -12.59 -9.60
CA GLU A 194 -4.58 -12.68 -8.37
C GLU A 194 -4.75 -11.28 -7.77
N ASN A 195 -5.23 -10.32 -8.58
CA ASN A 195 -5.31 -8.94 -8.13
C ASN A 195 -6.39 -8.73 -7.05
N ALA A 196 -6.10 -7.85 -6.10
CA ALA A 196 -7.06 -7.45 -5.10
C ALA A 196 -7.81 -6.16 -5.46
N ILE A 197 -8.99 -6.02 -4.87
CA ILE A 197 -9.84 -4.84 -4.91
C ILE A 197 -10.27 -4.52 -3.48
N ASP A 198 -10.09 -3.27 -3.07
CA ASP A 198 -10.73 -2.73 -1.89
C ASP A 198 -12.09 -2.13 -2.31
N PHE A 199 -13.13 -2.48 -1.58
CA PHE A 199 -14.49 -2.05 -1.88
C PHE A 199 -15.00 -0.95 -0.94
N CYS A 200 -15.89 -0.11 -1.45
CA CYS A 200 -16.76 0.74 -0.64
C CYS A 200 -18.22 0.61 -1.09
N ASN A 201 -19.16 0.98 -0.21
CA ASN A 201 -20.56 1.05 -0.58
C ASN A 201 -20.95 2.42 -1.17
N GLN A 202 -22.20 2.59 -1.57
CA GLN A 202 -22.72 3.83 -2.15
C GLN A 202 -22.61 5.04 -1.20
N ASN A 203 -22.55 4.83 0.11
CA ASN A 203 -22.38 5.89 1.11
C ASN A 203 -20.90 6.21 1.38
N GLY A 204 -19.96 5.59 0.67
CA GLY A 204 -18.52 5.79 0.85
C GLY A 204 -17.93 5.06 2.05
N ILE A 205 -18.66 4.10 2.64
CA ILE A 205 -18.16 3.28 3.74
C ILE A 205 -17.21 2.21 3.16
N ASN A 206 -15.94 2.28 3.57
CA ASN A 206 -14.88 1.35 3.20
C ASN A 206 -14.16 0.74 4.42
N GLY A 207 -14.44 1.24 5.65
CA GLY A 207 -13.87 0.72 6.88
C GLY A 207 -12.45 1.20 7.24
N PHE A 208 -11.79 2.00 6.38
CA PHE A 208 -10.43 2.48 6.60
C PHE A 208 -10.22 3.98 6.38
N SER A 209 -11.18 4.67 5.77
CA SER A 209 -11.13 6.15 5.65
C SER A 209 -11.27 6.82 7.03
N ASP A 210 -10.81 8.08 7.12
CA ASP A 210 -10.84 8.85 8.35
C ASP A 210 -12.22 8.81 9.04
N GLY A 211 -12.20 8.46 10.32
CA GLY A 211 -13.41 8.33 11.15
C GLY A 211 -14.16 7.00 10.98
N GLN A 212 -13.76 6.12 10.07
CA GLN A 212 -14.36 4.80 9.90
C GLN A 212 -13.56 3.71 10.64
N LYS A 213 -14.21 2.59 10.90
CA LYS A 213 -13.65 1.40 11.54
C LYS A 213 -13.92 0.17 10.67
N GLN A 214 -13.10 -0.87 10.82
CA GLN A 214 -13.32 -2.17 10.20
C GLN A 214 -14.76 -2.67 10.36
N SER A 215 -15.33 -2.50 11.57
CA SER A 215 -16.71 -2.90 11.85
C SER A 215 -17.76 -2.19 11.01
N ASP A 216 -17.48 -0.97 10.50
CA ASP A 216 -18.43 -0.24 9.70
C ASP A 216 -18.63 -0.93 8.33
N PHE A 217 -17.56 -1.43 7.71
CA PHE A 217 -17.65 -2.23 6.49
C PHE A 217 -18.13 -3.66 6.81
N GLU A 218 -17.61 -4.29 7.87
CA GLU A 218 -17.97 -5.65 8.28
C GLU A 218 -19.48 -5.82 8.46
N ASN A 219 -20.17 -4.81 9.02
CA ASN A 219 -21.60 -4.85 9.27
C ASN A 219 -22.49 -4.52 8.07
N LEU A 220 -21.92 -4.08 6.95
CA LEU A 220 -22.68 -3.79 5.73
C LEU A 220 -23.45 -5.02 5.23
N PRO A 221 -24.70 -4.85 4.76
CA PRO A 221 -25.41 -5.93 4.11
C PRO A 221 -24.70 -6.41 2.82
N GLU A 222 -23.98 -5.51 2.14
CA GLU A 222 -23.14 -5.83 0.99
C GLU A 222 -22.01 -6.80 1.36
N ASN A 223 -21.30 -6.56 2.48
CA ASN A 223 -20.25 -7.46 2.94
C ASN A 223 -20.81 -8.82 3.36
N LYS A 224 -21.96 -8.83 4.05
CA LYS A 224 -22.65 -10.09 4.43
C LYS A 224 -23.07 -10.89 3.20
N TRP A 225 -23.46 -10.22 2.11
CA TRP A 225 -23.74 -10.86 0.83
C TRP A 225 -22.46 -11.40 0.18
N MET A 226 -21.37 -10.62 0.19
CA MET A 226 -20.06 -11.03 -0.33
C MET A 226 -19.58 -12.34 0.34
N LEU A 227 -19.61 -12.42 1.66
CA LEU A 227 -19.19 -13.60 2.41
C LEU A 227 -19.93 -14.89 2.03
N LYS A 228 -21.12 -14.78 1.41
CA LYS A 228 -21.95 -15.92 1.00
C LYS A 228 -21.89 -16.25 -0.49
N ASN A 229 -21.46 -15.30 -1.32
CA ASN A 229 -21.69 -15.41 -2.75
C ASN A 229 -20.49 -15.01 -3.63
N ALA A 230 -19.48 -14.29 -3.08
CA ALA A 230 -18.42 -13.73 -3.90
C ALA A 230 -17.55 -14.80 -4.58
N ASP A 231 -17.43 -15.98 -3.97
CA ASP A 231 -16.72 -17.14 -4.52
C ASP A 231 -17.29 -17.62 -5.87
N LYS A 232 -18.60 -17.44 -6.09
CA LYS A 232 -19.28 -17.74 -7.39
C LYS A 232 -18.79 -16.83 -8.53
N PHE A 233 -18.12 -15.75 -8.17
CA PHE A 233 -17.55 -14.75 -9.07
C PHE A 233 -16.02 -14.67 -8.95
N ASN A 234 -15.39 -15.72 -8.40
CA ASN A 234 -13.95 -15.81 -8.21
C ASN A 234 -13.35 -14.77 -7.24
N PHE A 235 -14.14 -14.18 -6.34
CA PHE A 235 -13.63 -13.27 -5.31
C PHE A 235 -13.59 -13.93 -3.93
N TYR A 236 -12.48 -13.76 -3.24
CA TYR A 236 -12.22 -14.36 -1.92
C TYR A 236 -11.68 -13.30 -0.97
N LEU A 237 -12.13 -13.33 0.30
CA LEU A 237 -11.61 -12.45 1.34
C LEU A 237 -10.14 -12.80 1.62
N SER A 238 -9.23 -11.85 1.41
CA SER A 238 -7.79 -12.10 1.53
C SER A 238 -7.32 -12.18 2.97
N TYR A 239 -7.80 -11.26 3.82
CA TYR A 239 -7.30 -11.06 5.16
C TYR A 239 -8.43 -11.19 6.20
N PRO A 240 -8.96 -12.41 6.44
CA PRO A 240 -9.92 -12.66 7.52
C PRO A 240 -9.28 -12.45 8.88
N LYS A 241 -10.11 -12.43 9.95
CA LYS A 241 -9.61 -12.44 11.32
C LYS A 241 -8.71 -13.68 11.51
N ASP A 242 -7.61 -13.50 12.22
CA ASP A 242 -6.62 -14.55 12.50
C ASP A 242 -5.99 -15.19 11.23
N ASN A 243 -5.86 -14.39 10.15
CA ASN A 243 -5.23 -14.88 8.93
C ASN A 243 -3.74 -15.26 9.14
N GLN A 244 -3.26 -16.17 8.30
CA GLN A 244 -1.89 -16.68 8.37
C GLN A 244 -0.81 -15.72 7.81
N TRP A 245 -1.22 -14.63 7.16
CA TRP A 245 -0.33 -13.75 6.40
C TRP A 245 0.39 -12.70 7.27
N GLY A 246 -0.03 -12.54 8.54
CA GLY A 246 0.51 -11.51 9.43
C GLY A 246 0.03 -10.09 9.09
N VAL A 247 -1.05 -10.00 8.32
CA VAL A 247 -1.74 -8.77 7.94
C VAL A 247 -2.93 -8.54 8.86
N ALA A 248 -3.30 -7.29 9.10
CA ALA A 248 -4.49 -6.94 9.86
C ALA A 248 -5.75 -7.47 9.16
N TYR A 249 -6.84 -7.60 9.93
CA TYR A 249 -8.15 -7.95 9.37
C TYR A 249 -8.66 -6.82 8.47
N GLU A 250 -8.99 -7.16 7.21
CA GLU A 250 -9.44 -6.19 6.21
C GLU A 250 -10.71 -6.70 5.49
N PRO A 251 -11.92 -6.45 6.04
CA PRO A 251 -13.17 -6.95 5.47
C PRO A 251 -13.50 -6.40 4.07
N TRP A 252 -12.88 -5.29 3.68
CA TRP A 252 -13.05 -4.64 2.38
C TRP A 252 -12.14 -5.21 1.29
N HIS A 253 -11.06 -5.96 1.65
CA HIS A 253 -10.00 -6.40 0.75
C HIS A 253 -10.25 -7.79 0.22
N TRP A 254 -10.60 -7.89 -1.05
CA TRP A 254 -10.96 -9.12 -1.73
C TRP A 254 -10.08 -9.34 -2.95
N HIS A 255 -9.48 -10.54 -3.08
CA HIS A 255 -8.72 -10.90 -4.27
C HIS A 255 -9.55 -11.75 -5.24
N TRP A 256 -9.23 -11.64 -6.52
CA TRP A 256 -9.76 -12.47 -7.58
C TRP A 256 -8.80 -13.63 -7.86
N GLU A 257 -9.33 -14.86 -7.93
CA GLU A 257 -8.57 -16.08 -8.22
C GLU A 257 -9.48 -17.12 -8.87
N ILE A 258 -9.02 -17.78 -9.97
CA ILE A 258 -9.69 -18.95 -10.54
C ILE A 258 -9.16 -20.21 -9.83
N LYS A 259 -9.91 -20.73 -8.86
CA LYS A 259 -9.51 -21.95 -8.10
C LYS A 259 -9.58 -23.25 -8.90
N ASN A 260 -10.30 -23.27 -10.02
CA ASN A 260 -10.51 -24.48 -10.82
C ASN A 260 -9.42 -24.72 -11.90
N LEU A 261 -8.32 -23.98 -11.87
CA LEU A 261 -7.19 -24.14 -12.78
C LEU A 261 -5.94 -24.75 -12.10
N LYS A 262 -6.08 -25.20 -10.85
CA LYS A 262 -5.01 -25.91 -10.12
C LYS A 262 -5.25 -27.40 -10.08
#